data_a47e84d26ffcee7789abfb707948b6e6
#
_entry.id   a47e84d26ffcee7789abfb707948b6e6
#
_cell.length_a   1.000
_cell.length_b   1.000
_cell.length_c   1.000
_cell.angle_alpha   90.00
_cell.angle_beta   90.00
_cell.angle_gamma   90.00
#
_symmetry.space_group_name_H-M   'P 1'
#
loop_
_entity.id
_entity.type
_entity.pdbx_description
1 polymer ?
#
loop_
_entity_poly.entity_id
_entity_poly.type
_entity_poly.pdbx_seq_one_letter_code
_entity_poly.pdbx_strand_id
1 'polypeptide(L)'
;ALSVVAVLSYLTAGMYFSAPRLADGTYEALMPYNFKWLPFTESLSIDMGILLDPISVMMLVVISTVSLLVHIYSFGYMKGERGFQRYYAFLSLFTMSMLGLVVATNIFQMYLFWELVGVSSYLLIGFYYTKPSAVAASKKAFIVTRFADLGFLIGILIYGYYAGTYTFHPLSLIHISEPTRLRR
;
A
#
# COMPACT_ATOMS: atom_id res chain seq x y z
N ALA A 1 17.38 -9.54 -3.96
CA ALA A 1 16.59 -8.59 -3.14
C ALA A 1 15.19 -9.18 -2.86
N LEU A 2 14.39 -9.52 -3.86
CA LEU A 2 12.99 -9.94 -3.69
C LEU A 2 12.82 -11.26 -2.90
N SER A 3 13.72 -12.22 -3.09
CA SER A 3 13.75 -13.46 -2.30
C SER A 3 13.96 -13.18 -0.81
N VAL A 4 14.80 -12.21 -0.49
CA VAL A 4 15.03 -11.78 0.90
C VAL A 4 13.76 -11.15 1.46
N VAL A 5 13.08 -10.30 0.70
CA VAL A 5 11.80 -9.68 1.10
C VAL A 5 10.74 -10.76 1.37
N ALA A 6 10.63 -11.77 0.50
CA ALA A 6 9.69 -12.87 0.71
C ALA A 6 10.01 -13.65 2.00
N VAL A 7 11.27 -14.03 2.21
CA VAL A 7 11.69 -14.72 3.44
C VAL A 7 11.39 -13.87 4.69
N LEU A 8 11.70 -12.57 4.66
CA LEU A 8 11.40 -11.68 5.77
C LEU A 8 9.88 -11.56 6.00
N SER A 9 9.06 -11.50 4.96
CA SER A 9 7.60 -11.48 5.10
C SER A 9 7.07 -12.74 5.78
N TYR A 10 7.58 -13.91 5.41
CA TYR A 10 7.21 -15.17 6.08
C TYR A 10 7.68 -15.23 7.53
N LEU A 11 8.88 -14.76 7.82
CA LEU A 11 9.40 -14.68 9.20
C LEU A 11 8.56 -13.73 10.04
N THR A 12 8.24 -12.55 9.51
CA THR A 12 7.36 -11.58 10.20
C THR A 12 6.00 -12.18 10.47
N ALA A 13 5.40 -12.88 9.52
CA ALA A 13 4.13 -13.56 9.70
C ALA A 13 4.21 -14.67 10.76
N GLY A 14 5.26 -15.50 10.73
CA GLY A 14 5.47 -16.53 11.74
C GLY A 14 5.62 -15.95 13.15
N MET A 15 6.41 -14.89 13.30
CA MET A 15 6.59 -14.20 14.57
C MET A 15 5.30 -13.55 15.06
N TYR A 16 4.59 -12.85 14.19
CA TYR A 16 3.34 -12.16 14.52
C TYR A 16 2.24 -13.11 14.96
N PHE A 17 2.00 -14.20 14.23
CA PHE A 17 0.96 -15.18 14.57
C PHE A 17 1.35 -16.14 15.71
N SER A 18 2.64 -16.18 16.08
CA SER A 18 3.12 -16.92 17.27
C SER A 18 3.04 -16.07 18.54
N ALA A 19 2.79 -14.76 18.43
CA ALA A 19 2.63 -13.88 19.57
C ALA A 19 1.36 -14.21 20.39
N PRO A 20 1.37 -13.99 21.71
CA PRO A 20 0.19 -14.21 22.54
C PRO A 20 -0.95 -13.29 22.09
N ARG A 21 -2.17 -13.85 22.04
CA ARG A 21 -3.38 -13.09 21.71
C ARG A 21 -3.81 -12.26 22.92
N LEU A 22 -4.47 -11.13 22.65
CA LEU A 22 -5.13 -10.34 23.70
C LEU A 22 -6.25 -11.16 24.36
N ALA A 23 -6.73 -10.67 25.51
CA ALA A 23 -7.84 -11.26 26.24
C ALA A 23 -9.11 -11.46 25.38
N ASP A 24 -9.30 -10.62 24.36
CA ASP A 24 -10.42 -10.67 23.40
C ASP A 24 -10.17 -11.65 22.24
N GLY A 25 -9.06 -12.39 22.24
CA GLY A 25 -8.72 -13.34 21.19
C GLY A 25 -8.17 -12.70 19.92
N THR A 26 -8.03 -11.38 19.87
CA THR A 26 -7.47 -10.62 18.74
C THR A 26 -5.95 -10.51 18.86
N TYR A 27 -5.28 -10.20 17.73
CA TYR A 27 -3.84 -9.86 17.74
C TYR A 27 -3.67 -8.36 17.90
N GLU A 28 -2.66 -7.95 18.62
CA GLU A 28 -2.32 -6.54 18.81
C GLU A 28 -1.76 -5.94 17.51
N ALA A 29 -2.24 -4.74 17.16
CA ALA A 29 -1.68 -3.98 16.04
C ALA A 29 -0.36 -3.34 16.48
N LEU A 30 0.73 -3.68 15.80
CA LEU A 30 2.07 -3.21 16.10
C LEU A 30 2.45 -2.06 15.18
N MET A 31 2.98 -0.97 15.74
CA MET A 31 3.57 0.14 15.00
C MET A 31 5.07 0.25 15.36
N PRO A 32 5.93 -0.60 14.78
CA PRO A 32 7.35 -0.62 15.12
C PRO A 32 8.10 0.65 14.75
N TYR A 33 7.60 1.39 13.78
CA TYR A 33 8.21 2.61 13.30
C TYR A 33 7.16 3.61 12.85
N ASN A 34 7.23 4.85 13.35
CA ASN A 34 6.40 5.97 12.93
C ASN A 34 7.18 7.28 13.11
N PHE A 35 7.18 8.14 12.09
CA PHE A 35 7.82 9.45 12.17
C PHE A 35 6.97 10.50 11.48
N LYS A 36 7.03 11.74 11.98
CA LYS A 36 6.34 12.88 11.39
C LYS A 36 7.04 13.29 10.10
N TRP A 37 6.33 13.16 8.98
CA TRP A 37 6.88 13.48 7.65
C TRP A 37 6.49 14.89 7.21
N LEU A 38 5.22 15.26 7.31
CA LEU A 38 4.71 16.55 6.84
C LEU A 38 3.84 17.22 7.91
N PRO A 39 4.35 18.22 8.63
CA PRO A 39 3.55 19.02 9.54
C PRO A 39 2.75 20.08 8.74
N PHE A 40 1.42 20.05 8.82
CA PHE A 40 0.56 21.08 8.22
C PHE A 40 0.21 22.17 9.23
N THR A 41 -0.13 21.77 10.47
CA THR A 41 -0.50 22.64 11.57
C THR A 41 0.06 22.03 12.85
N GLU A 42 0.06 22.77 13.97
CA GLU A 42 0.51 22.22 15.25
C GLU A 42 -0.29 20.97 15.69
N SER A 43 -1.55 20.86 15.25
CA SER A 43 -2.45 19.75 15.56
C SER A 43 -2.58 18.70 14.46
N LEU A 44 -2.21 19.02 13.22
CA LEU A 44 -2.38 18.14 12.05
C LEU A 44 -1.04 17.86 11.40
N SER A 45 -0.54 16.63 11.53
CA SER A 45 0.65 16.13 10.88
C SER A 45 0.34 14.86 10.10
N ILE A 46 1.05 14.65 8.99
CA ILE A 46 1.07 13.38 8.29
C ILE A 46 2.32 12.63 8.74
N ASP A 47 2.09 11.49 9.32
CA ASP A 47 3.13 10.60 9.76
C ASP A 47 3.42 9.57 8.66
N MET A 48 4.63 9.06 8.58
CA MET A 48 4.98 7.90 7.78
C MET A 48 5.48 6.81 8.71
N GLY A 49 4.93 5.61 8.56
CA GLY A 49 5.28 4.52 9.44
C GLY A 49 4.94 3.15 8.87
N ILE A 50 5.06 2.15 9.71
CA ILE A 50 4.74 0.75 9.41
C ILE A 50 3.70 0.30 10.42
N LEU A 51 2.52 -0.09 9.93
CA LEU A 51 1.47 -0.71 10.72
C LEU A 51 1.43 -2.20 10.38
N LEU A 52 1.51 -3.03 11.39
CA LEU A 52 1.37 -4.48 11.29
C LEU A 52 0.13 -4.91 12.05
N ASP A 53 -0.90 -5.24 11.33
CA ASP A 53 -2.11 -5.89 11.82
C ASP A 53 -2.28 -7.26 11.16
N PRO A 54 -3.21 -8.12 11.57
CA PRO A 54 -3.38 -9.45 10.99
C PRO A 54 -3.58 -9.43 9.48
N ILE A 55 -4.31 -8.43 8.97
CA ILE A 55 -4.61 -8.27 7.54
C ILE A 55 -3.36 -7.84 6.79
N SER A 56 -2.64 -6.83 7.28
CA SER A 56 -1.39 -6.35 6.68
C SER A 56 -0.34 -7.45 6.61
N VAL A 57 -0.16 -8.21 7.69
CA VAL A 57 0.82 -9.30 7.75
C VAL A 57 0.47 -10.41 6.75
N MET A 58 -0.81 -10.80 6.65
CA MET A 58 -1.25 -11.77 5.66
C MET A 58 -1.03 -11.26 4.22
N MET A 59 -1.35 -9.99 3.96
CA MET A 59 -1.15 -9.38 2.65
C MET A 59 0.32 -9.23 2.29
N LEU A 60 1.21 -8.97 3.25
CA LEU A 60 2.67 -8.98 3.02
C LEU A 60 3.15 -10.32 2.46
N VAL A 61 2.67 -11.43 3.03
CA VAL A 61 3.01 -12.79 2.56
C VAL A 61 2.48 -13.01 1.14
N VAL A 62 1.23 -12.67 0.88
CA VAL A 62 0.62 -12.84 -0.44
C VAL A 62 1.36 -12.04 -1.50
N ILE A 63 1.57 -10.74 -1.26
CA ILE A 63 2.22 -9.84 -2.23
C ILE A 63 3.66 -10.28 -2.49
N SER A 64 4.44 -10.58 -1.45
CA SER A 64 5.83 -10.99 -1.61
C SER A 64 5.95 -12.31 -2.37
N THR A 65 5.07 -13.27 -2.11
CA THR A 65 5.04 -14.57 -2.79
C THR A 65 4.68 -14.42 -4.27
N VAL A 66 3.55 -13.76 -4.56
CA VAL A 66 3.09 -13.56 -5.94
C VAL A 66 4.14 -12.77 -6.73
N SER A 67 4.68 -11.70 -6.15
CA SER A 67 5.71 -10.90 -6.79
C SER A 67 6.98 -11.72 -7.09
N LEU A 68 7.42 -12.55 -6.16
CA LEU A 68 8.57 -13.44 -6.38
C LEU A 68 8.31 -14.40 -7.53
N LEU A 69 7.16 -15.06 -7.55
CA LEU A 69 6.79 -15.99 -8.62
C LEU A 69 6.71 -15.30 -9.99
N VAL A 70 6.11 -14.11 -10.04
CA VAL A 70 6.03 -13.31 -11.27
C VAL A 70 7.44 -12.91 -11.76
N HIS A 71 8.33 -12.51 -10.86
CA HIS A 71 9.72 -12.19 -11.24
C HIS A 71 10.46 -13.41 -11.79
N ILE A 72 10.30 -14.58 -11.16
CA ILE A 72 10.91 -15.83 -11.66
C ILE A 72 10.35 -16.19 -13.04
N TYR A 73 9.02 -16.14 -13.19
CA TYR A 73 8.36 -16.40 -14.47
C TYR A 73 8.83 -15.45 -15.57
N SER A 74 8.90 -14.17 -15.26
CA SER A 74 9.31 -13.11 -16.19
C SER A 74 10.76 -13.26 -16.65
N PHE A 75 11.60 -13.95 -15.89
CA PHE A 75 12.98 -14.24 -16.32
C PHE A 75 13.03 -15.08 -17.59
N GLY A 76 12.15 -16.07 -17.71
CA GLY A 76 11.99 -16.84 -18.94
C GLY A 76 11.18 -16.10 -20.02
N TYR A 77 10.08 -15.48 -19.61
CA TYR A 77 9.14 -14.82 -20.52
C TYR A 77 9.74 -13.63 -21.29
N MET A 78 10.54 -12.79 -20.61
CA MET A 78 11.16 -11.60 -21.20
C MET A 78 12.58 -11.83 -21.73
N LYS A 79 13.02 -13.09 -21.80
CA LYS A 79 14.36 -13.44 -22.29
C LYS A 79 14.52 -13.05 -23.76
N GLY A 80 15.48 -12.17 -24.04
CA GLY A 80 15.77 -11.70 -25.40
C GLY A 80 15.04 -10.44 -25.82
N GLU A 81 14.08 -9.94 -25.02
CA GLU A 81 13.36 -8.68 -25.30
C GLU A 81 14.23 -7.45 -25.02
N ARG A 82 14.09 -6.44 -25.90
CA ARG A 82 14.74 -5.15 -25.69
C ARG A 82 14.11 -4.42 -24.53
N GLY A 83 14.91 -4.04 -23.52
CA GLY A 83 14.43 -3.33 -22.33
C GLY A 83 14.13 -4.23 -21.13
N PHE A 84 14.67 -5.45 -21.09
CA PHE A 84 14.56 -6.38 -19.98
C PHE A 84 14.80 -5.73 -18.60
N GLN A 85 15.88 -4.93 -18.48
CA GLN A 85 16.22 -4.24 -17.23
C GLN A 85 15.12 -3.23 -16.83
N ARG A 86 14.57 -2.49 -17.79
CA ARG A 86 13.49 -1.53 -17.57
C ARG A 86 12.20 -2.21 -17.11
N TYR A 87 11.86 -3.37 -17.68
CA TYR A 87 10.73 -4.17 -17.25
C TYR A 87 10.85 -4.58 -15.77
N TYR A 88 12.02 -5.09 -15.36
CA TYR A 88 12.26 -5.47 -13.97
C TYR A 88 12.26 -4.27 -13.01
N ALA A 89 12.74 -3.12 -13.45
CA ALA A 89 12.65 -1.90 -12.66
C ALA A 89 11.19 -1.50 -12.40
N PHE A 90 10.33 -1.54 -13.42
CA PHE A 90 8.90 -1.24 -13.28
C PHE A 90 8.18 -2.27 -12.41
N LEU A 91 8.49 -3.54 -12.57
CA LEU A 91 7.91 -4.62 -11.77
C LEU A 91 8.34 -4.53 -10.30
N SER A 92 9.60 -4.17 -10.04
CA SER A 92 10.10 -3.92 -8.69
C SER A 92 9.47 -2.70 -8.05
N LEU A 93 9.27 -1.61 -8.83
CA LEU A 93 8.55 -0.43 -8.38
C LEU A 93 7.11 -0.76 -7.99
N PHE A 94 6.41 -1.57 -8.80
CA PHE A 94 5.06 -2.04 -8.50
C PHE A 94 5.03 -2.82 -7.18
N THR A 95 5.96 -3.75 -6.99
CA THR A 95 6.04 -4.55 -5.76
C THR A 95 6.30 -3.67 -4.53
N MET A 96 7.26 -2.74 -4.62
CA MET A 96 7.56 -1.79 -3.55
C MET A 96 6.32 -0.96 -3.19
N SER A 97 5.61 -0.47 -4.19
CA SER A 97 4.40 0.34 -3.99
C SER A 97 3.30 -0.44 -3.29
N MET A 98 3.07 -1.70 -3.69
CA MET A 98 2.09 -2.57 -3.05
C MET A 98 2.45 -2.91 -1.60
N LEU A 99 3.73 -3.19 -1.32
CA LEU A 99 4.19 -3.44 0.05
C LEU A 99 4.02 -2.19 0.93
N GLY A 100 4.38 -1.01 0.42
CA GLY A 100 4.19 0.25 1.12
C GLY A 100 2.71 0.59 1.39
N LEU A 101 1.83 0.26 0.45
CA LEU A 101 0.37 0.42 0.60
C LEU A 101 -0.16 -0.37 1.79
N VAL A 102 0.26 -1.63 1.92
CA VAL A 102 -0.27 -2.57 2.92
C VAL A 102 0.19 -2.24 4.33
N VAL A 103 1.37 -1.67 4.49
CA VAL A 103 1.91 -1.29 5.81
C VAL A 103 1.62 0.17 6.19
N ALA A 104 0.77 0.88 5.45
CA ALA A 104 0.46 2.27 5.70
C ALA A 104 -0.18 2.47 7.09
N THR A 105 0.28 3.49 7.82
CA THR A 105 -0.22 3.84 9.16
C THR A 105 -1.40 4.81 9.12
N ASN A 106 -1.61 5.48 8.00
CA ASN A 106 -2.66 6.46 7.82
C ASN A 106 -3.18 6.49 6.38
N ILE A 107 -4.34 7.09 6.20
CA ILE A 107 -5.04 7.11 4.91
C ILE A 107 -4.29 7.93 3.84
N PHE A 108 -3.52 8.94 4.25
CA PHE A 108 -2.73 9.74 3.31
C PHE A 108 -1.51 8.98 2.79
N GLN A 109 -0.79 8.27 3.66
CA GLN A 109 0.29 7.36 3.27
C GLN A 109 -0.23 6.27 2.32
N MET A 110 -1.39 5.69 2.64
CA MET A 110 -2.06 4.71 1.79
C MET A 110 -2.35 5.30 0.40
N TYR A 111 -2.89 6.52 0.32
CA TYR A 111 -3.15 7.22 -0.93
C TYR A 111 -1.88 7.43 -1.75
N LEU A 112 -0.78 7.84 -1.12
CA LEU A 112 0.50 8.06 -1.80
C LEU A 112 1.02 6.78 -2.47
N PHE A 113 1.00 5.66 -1.77
CA PHE A 113 1.41 4.38 -2.35
C PHE A 113 0.40 3.85 -3.38
N TRP A 114 -0.88 4.13 -3.22
CA TRP A 114 -1.92 3.85 -4.21
C TRP A 114 -1.63 4.54 -5.54
N GLU A 115 -1.30 5.84 -5.49
CA GLU A 115 -0.87 6.61 -6.64
C GLU A 115 0.37 6.02 -7.32
N LEU A 116 1.32 5.53 -6.52
CA LEU A 116 2.55 4.93 -7.03
C LEU A 116 2.29 3.57 -7.71
N VAL A 117 1.32 2.79 -7.22
CA VAL A 117 0.82 1.58 -7.90
C VAL A 117 0.22 1.94 -9.26
N GLY A 118 -0.57 3.01 -9.33
CA GLY A 118 -1.14 3.51 -10.58
C GLY A 118 -0.08 3.90 -11.60
N VAL A 119 0.96 4.62 -11.17
CA VAL A 119 2.10 5.00 -12.05
C VAL A 119 2.86 3.76 -12.54
N SER A 120 3.16 2.82 -11.67
CA SER A 120 3.88 1.59 -12.05
C SER A 120 3.07 0.75 -13.03
N SER A 121 1.75 0.67 -12.87
CA SER A 121 0.84 0.03 -13.82
C SER A 121 0.87 0.71 -15.18
N TYR A 122 0.83 2.04 -15.21
CA TYR A 122 0.97 2.81 -16.45
C TYR A 122 2.26 2.47 -17.19
N LEU A 123 3.39 2.41 -16.47
CA LEU A 123 4.70 2.09 -17.05
C LEU A 123 4.78 0.66 -17.58
N LEU A 124 4.14 -0.30 -16.91
CA LEU A 124 4.08 -1.70 -17.34
C LEU A 124 3.18 -1.88 -18.56
N ILE A 125 2.00 -1.24 -18.61
CA ILE A 125 1.10 -1.28 -19.78
C ILE A 125 1.78 -0.62 -20.98
N GLY A 126 2.47 0.51 -20.77
CA GLY A 126 3.21 1.25 -21.80
C GLY A 126 4.60 0.68 -22.10
N PHE A 127 4.94 -0.52 -21.63
CA PHE A 127 6.28 -1.10 -21.83
C PHE A 127 6.70 -1.14 -23.30
N TYR A 128 5.82 -1.56 -24.19
CA TYR A 128 6.02 -1.54 -25.64
C TYR A 128 5.67 -0.17 -26.24
N TYR A 129 6.35 0.88 -25.84
CA TYR A 129 6.11 2.26 -26.26
C TYR A 129 6.22 2.52 -27.77
N THR A 130 6.81 1.58 -28.53
CA THR A 130 6.87 1.63 -29.99
C THR A 130 5.56 1.23 -30.65
N LYS A 131 4.67 0.53 -29.93
CA LYS A 131 3.35 0.12 -30.44
C LYS A 131 2.31 1.18 -30.11
N PRO A 132 1.67 1.84 -31.11
CA PRO A 132 0.65 2.87 -30.87
C PRO A 132 -0.51 2.40 -30.00
N SER A 133 -0.92 1.13 -30.14
CA SER A 133 -1.98 0.53 -29.33
C SER A 133 -1.62 0.44 -27.84
N ALA A 134 -0.38 0.08 -27.51
CA ALA A 134 0.09 0.02 -26.13
C ALA A 134 0.16 1.42 -25.51
N VAL A 135 0.62 2.41 -26.27
CA VAL A 135 0.66 3.81 -25.82
C VAL A 135 -0.75 4.37 -25.59
N ALA A 136 -1.69 4.08 -26.50
CA ALA A 136 -3.09 4.50 -26.33
C ALA A 136 -3.74 3.83 -25.10
N ALA A 137 -3.50 2.53 -24.90
CA ALA A 137 -4.02 1.79 -23.76
C ALA A 137 -3.47 2.32 -22.42
N SER A 138 -2.15 2.57 -22.34
CA SER A 138 -1.52 3.10 -21.12
C SER A 138 -2.01 4.49 -20.76
N LYS A 139 -2.13 5.38 -21.76
CA LYS A 139 -2.69 6.74 -21.56
C LYS A 139 -4.14 6.68 -21.08
N LYS A 140 -4.97 5.84 -21.70
CA LYS A 140 -6.38 5.68 -21.30
C LYS A 140 -6.48 5.15 -19.86
N ALA A 141 -5.74 4.11 -19.52
CA ALA A 141 -5.72 3.55 -18.17
C ALA A 141 -5.29 4.62 -17.15
N PHE A 142 -4.22 5.36 -17.43
CA PHE A 142 -3.72 6.40 -16.52
C PHE A 142 -4.73 7.53 -16.30
N ILE A 143 -5.32 8.05 -17.37
CA ILE A 143 -6.30 9.15 -17.27
C ILE A 143 -7.52 8.71 -16.44
N VAL A 144 -8.08 7.54 -16.75
CA VAL A 144 -9.28 7.04 -16.04
C VAL A 144 -9.01 6.83 -14.56
N THR A 145 -7.87 6.23 -14.20
CA THR A 145 -7.50 6.04 -12.79
C THR A 145 -7.31 7.37 -12.08
N ARG A 146 -6.66 8.37 -12.70
CA ARG A 146 -6.44 9.69 -12.08
C ARG A 146 -7.73 10.45 -11.78
N PHE A 147 -8.75 10.36 -12.62
CA PHE A 147 -10.05 10.95 -12.31
C PHE A 147 -10.71 10.30 -11.08
N ALA A 148 -10.62 8.97 -10.95
CA ALA A 148 -11.12 8.26 -9.78
C ALA A 148 -10.32 8.62 -8.51
N ASP A 149 -9.00 8.68 -8.63
CA ASP A 149 -8.08 9.01 -7.54
C ASP A 149 -8.28 10.44 -7.01
N LEU A 150 -8.66 11.39 -7.89
CA LEU A 150 -9.02 12.75 -7.48
C LEU A 150 -10.23 12.73 -6.52
N GLY A 151 -11.25 11.94 -6.82
CA GLY A 151 -12.40 11.76 -5.94
C GLY A 151 -11.99 11.18 -4.57
N PHE A 152 -11.09 10.21 -4.59
CA PHE A 152 -10.55 9.63 -3.36
C PHE A 152 -9.75 10.66 -2.54
N LEU A 153 -8.90 11.48 -3.18
CA LEU A 153 -8.16 12.56 -2.53
C LEU A 153 -9.11 13.58 -1.86
N ILE A 154 -10.16 14.00 -2.57
CA ILE A 154 -11.17 14.92 -2.01
C ILE A 154 -11.81 14.29 -0.76
N GLY A 155 -12.16 13.00 -0.81
CA GLY A 155 -12.69 12.28 0.34
C GLY A 155 -11.73 12.26 1.53
N ILE A 156 -10.44 12.05 1.30
CA ILE A 156 -9.39 12.09 2.33
C ILE A 156 -9.29 13.49 2.96
N LEU A 157 -9.31 14.54 2.14
CA LEU A 157 -9.23 15.93 2.64
C LEU A 157 -10.47 16.31 3.48
N ILE A 158 -11.67 15.92 3.03
CA ILE A 158 -12.89 16.11 3.79
C ILE A 158 -12.82 15.35 5.12
N TYR A 159 -12.38 14.10 5.09
CA TYR A 159 -12.20 13.30 6.29
C TYR A 159 -11.23 13.98 7.28
N GLY A 160 -10.05 14.39 6.81
CA GLY A 160 -9.05 15.08 7.64
C GLY A 160 -9.57 16.39 8.25
N TYR A 161 -10.40 17.13 7.50
CA TYR A 161 -11.02 18.35 8.00
C TYR A 161 -12.01 18.09 9.15
N TYR A 162 -12.87 17.08 9.03
CA TYR A 162 -13.87 16.77 10.06
C TYR A 162 -13.32 15.93 11.22
N ALA A 163 -12.41 15.00 10.96
CA ALA A 163 -11.83 14.13 11.99
C ALA A 163 -10.64 14.77 12.73
N GLY A 164 -9.98 15.77 12.14
CA GLY A 164 -8.78 16.40 12.70
C GLY A 164 -7.55 15.49 12.69
N THR A 165 -7.61 14.34 12.01
CA THR A 165 -6.53 13.36 11.93
C THR A 165 -6.65 12.52 10.66
N TYR A 166 -5.53 11.97 10.20
CA TYR A 166 -5.46 11.01 9.08
C TYR A 166 -5.14 9.59 9.51
N THR A 167 -4.89 9.35 10.81
CA THR A 167 -4.49 8.03 11.33
C THR A 167 -5.65 7.05 11.38
N PHE A 168 -5.38 5.76 11.21
CA PHE A 168 -6.40 4.70 11.30
C PHE A 168 -6.84 4.40 12.75
N HIS A 169 -5.99 4.69 13.72
CA HIS A 169 -6.24 4.36 15.13
C HIS A 169 -7.49 5.04 15.75
N PRO A 170 -7.81 6.31 15.45
CA PRO A 170 -9.04 6.94 15.98
C PRO A 170 -10.33 6.36 15.39
N LEU A 171 -10.29 5.78 14.18
CA LEU A 171 -11.46 5.17 13.56
C LEU A 171 -12.00 3.98 14.37
N SER A 172 -11.13 3.18 14.97
CA SER A 172 -11.54 2.06 15.82
C SER A 172 -12.17 2.52 17.15
N LEU A 173 -11.72 3.68 17.69
CA LEU A 173 -12.23 4.24 18.92
C LEU A 173 -13.56 4.99 18.74
N ILE A 174 -13.81 5.60 17.59
CA ILE A 174 -15.07 6.28 17.27
C ILE A 174 -16.23 5.28 17.23
N HIS A 175 -16.02 4.11 16.65
CA HIS A 175 -17.04 3.04 16.62
C HIS A 175 -17.35 2.42 17.99
N ILE A 176 -16.42 2.50 18.95
CA ILE A 176 -16.62 1.98 20.31
C ILE A 176 -17.30 3.01 21.22
N SER A 177 -17.12 4.30 20.98
CA SER A 177 -17.66 5.37 21.86
C SER A 177 -19.02 5.91 21.46
N GLU A 178 -19.49 5.72 20.24
CA GLU A 178 -20.79 6.22 19.77
C GLU A 178 -22.04 5.53 20.36
N PRO A 179 -22.06 4.22 20.66
CA PRO A 179 -23.29 3.62 21.22
C PRO A 179 -23.68 4.17 22.59
N THR A 180 -22.79 4.83 23.32
CA THR A 180 -23.06 5.36 24.64
C THR A 180 -23.60 6.79 24.64
N ARG A 181 -23.45 7.57 23.57
CA ARG A 181 -23.96 8.94 23.47
C ARG A 181 -25.41 9.07 23.02
N LEU A 182 -25.97 8.07 22.38
CA LEU A 182 -27.37 8.05 21.91
C LEU A 182 -28.38 7.58 22.97
N ARG A 183 -27.95 7.32 24.21
CA ARG A 183 -28.81 6.87 25.31
C ARG A 183 -28.94 7.90 26.46
N ARG A 184 -28.77 9.18 26.20
CA ARG A 184 -29.13 10.24 27.16
C ARG A 184 -29.99 11.27 26.52
#